data_dc301d4cd7b296b432eca37f0844bdb7
#
_entry.id   dc301d4cd7b296b432eca37f0844bdb7
#
_cell.length_a   1.000
_cell.length_b   1.000
_cell.length_c   1.000
_cell.angle_alpha   90.00
_cell.angle_beta   90.00
_cell.angle_gamma   90.00
#
_symmetry.space_group_name_H-M   'P 1'
#
loop_
_entity.id
_entity.type
_entity.pdbx_description
1 polymer ?
#
loop_
_entity_poly.entity_id
_entity_poly.type
_entity_poly.pdbx_seq_one_letter_code
_entity_poly.pdbx_strand_id
1 'polypeptide(L)'
;MEDPVRLRVAFPCQHEGCQRIAAIVEVIRRGQLYVDEEQDVLYRIFPEAQGTLRISGFLPYTSFSTQVNNVAATTGAVQVTDAAALHAMDRTWVPFYCRHCDRSFCGEHWNLEPTFDWGFDFYSGTCPAGHAHFIDHC
;
A
#
# COMPACT_ATOMS: atom_id res chain seq x y z
N MET A 1 -26.13 4.97 -14.96
CA MET A 1 -25.09 4.16 -14.34
C MET A 1 -23.77 4.93 -14.27
N GLU A 2 -23.16 4.94 -13.16
CA GLU A 2 -21.89 5.62 -13.03
C GLU A 2 -20.81 4.64 -12.58
N ASP A 3 -19.59 4.98 -12.93
CA ASP A 3 -18.46 4.20 -12.54
C ASP A 3 -18.19 4.39 -11.05
N PRO A 4 -17.60 3.38 -10.40
CA PRO A 4 -17.15 3.57 -9.04
C PRO A 4 -16.13 4.69 -9.01
N VAL A 5 -16.16 5.47 -7.95
CA VAL A 5 -15.23 6.58 -7.77
C VAL A 5 -13.80 6.05 -7.69
N ARG A 6 -13.65 4.87 -7.10
CA ARG A 6 -12.33 4.28 -6.94
C ARG A 6 -12.43 2.77 -6.86
N LEU A 7 -11.36 2.12 -7.24
CA LEU A 7 -11.22 0.68 -7.03
C LEU A 7 -10.68 0.48 -5.60
N ARG A 8 -11.32 -0.39 -4.84
CA ARG A 8 -10.91 -0.70 -3.49
C ARG A 8 -10.89 -2.20 -3.30
N VAL A 9 -9.74 -2.74 -2.93
CA VAL A 9 -9.55 -4.18 -2.80
C VAL A 9 -8.80 -4.50 -1.52
N ALA A 10 -9.29 -5.49 -0.77
CA ALA A 10 -8.61 -5.98 0.42
C ALA A 10 -7.63 -7.08 0.01
N PHE A 11 -6.37 -6.91 0.36
CA PHE A 11 -5.34 -7.92 0.15
C PHE A 11 -5.30 -8.81 1.38
N PRO A 12 -5.45 -10.12 1.24
CA PRO A 12 -5.48 -11.01 2.40
C PRO A 12 -4.09 -11.24 2.97
N CYS A 13 -4.03 -11.48 4.28
CA CYS A 13 -2.83 -11.99 4.91
C CYS A 13 -2.66 -13.44 4.51
N GLN A 14 -1.48 -13.76 3.99
CA GLN A 14 -1.21 -15.11 3.46
C GLN A 14 -0.52 -16.03 4.47
N HIS A 15 -0.42 -15.59 5.73
CA HIS A 15 0.07 -16.47 6.78
C HIS A 15 -0.94 -17.58 7.04
N GLU A 16 -0.44 -18.80 7.17
CA GLU A 16 -1.31 -19.96 7.35
C GLU A 16 -2.23 -19.78 8.53
N GLY A 17 -3.52 -19.99 8.29
CA GLY A 17 -4.54 -19.89 9.33
C GLY A 17 -5.00 -18.47 9.66
N CYS A 18 -4.36 -17.45 9.09
CA CYS A 18 -4.77 -16.07 9.33
C CYS A 18 -5.92 -15.68 8.41
N GLN A 19 -6.98 -15.10 9.00
CA GLN A 19 -8.14 -14.65 8.23
C GLN A 19 -8.23 -13.14 8.16
N ARG A 20 -7.17 -12.44 8.57
CA ARG A 20 -7.13 -10.97 8.52
C ARG A 20 -6.73 -10.50 7.15
N ILE A 21 -7.02 -9.25 6.88
CA ILE A 21 -6.51 -8.60 5.68
C ILE A 21 -5.12 -8.04 5.97
N ALA A 22 -4.25 -8.08 4.98
CA ALA A 22 -2.93 -7.47 5.08
C ALA A 22 -3.06 -5.95 4.94
N ALA A 23 -3.82 -5.51 3.97
CA ALA A 23 -4.01 -4.08 3.70
C ALA A 23 -5.21 -3.89 2.78
N ILE A 24 -5.70 -2.65 2.75
CA ILE A 24 -6.70 -2.21 1.79
C ILE A 24 -5.97 -1.33 0.78
N VAL A 25 -6.10 -1.67 -0.49
CA VAL A 25 -5.45 -0.94 -1.57
C VAL A 25 -6.52 -0.29 -2.43
N GLU A 26 -6.38 1.01 -2.63
CA GLU A 26 -7.32 1.78 -3.45
C GLU A 26 -6.58 2.41 -4.63
N VAL A 27 -7.19 2.36 -5.80
CA VAL A 27 -6.70 3.07 -6.98
C VAL A 27 -7.74 4.13 -7.33
N ILE A 28 -7.32 5.38 -7.36
CA ILE A 28 -8.18 6.52 -7.63
C ILE A 28 -7.64 7.21 -8.87
N ARG A 29 -8.43 7.22 -9.94
CA ARG A 29 -8.01 7.89 -11.17
C ARG A 29 -8.06 9.39 -10.99
N ARG A 30 -7.13 10.07 -11.63
CA ARG A 30 -7.15 11.52 -11.66
C ARG A 30 -8.46 11.99 -12.28
N GLY A 31 -9.09 12.95 -11.63
CA GLY A 31 -10.39 13.47 -12.07
C GLY A 31 -11.59 12.80 -11.46
N GLN A 32 -11.42 11.67 -10.76
CA GLN A 32 -12.51 11.09 -10.00
C GLN A 32 -12.80 11.93 -8.77
N LEU A 33 -14.03 11.88 -8.32
CA LEU A 33 -14.42 12.63 -7.13
C LEU A 33 -13.59 12.21 -5.94
N TYR A 34 -12.97 13.19 -5.28
CA TYR A 34 -12.09 12.94 -4.17
C TYR A 34 -12.08 14.14 -3.24
N VAL A 35 -12.05 13.91 -1.96
CA VAL A 35 -12.21 14.94 -0.94
C VAL A 35 -11.04 14.96 0.03
N ASP A 36 -9.90 14.47 -0.37
CA ASP A 36 -8.75 14.39 0.51
C ASP A 36 -7.71 15.42 0.08
N GLU A 37 -7.33 16.28 1.02
CA GLU A 37 -6.32 17.31 0.77
C GLU A 37 -4.98 16.71 0.37
N GLU A 38 -4.69 15.53 0.84
CA GLU A 38 -3.47 14.81 0.52
C GLU A 38 -3.34 14.57 -0.98
N GLN A 39 -4.43 14.19 -1.63
CA GLN A 39 -4.42 13.98 -3.06
C GLN A 39 -4.23 15.27 -3.84
N ASP A 40 -4.82 16.35 -3.35
CA ASP A 40 -4.66 17.67 -3.95
C ASP A 40 -3.19 18.09 -4.00
N VAL A 41 -2.50 17.90 -2.87
CA VAL A 41 -1.08 18.20 -2.77
C VAL A 41 -0.28 17.29 -3.72
N LEU A 42 -0.64 16.02 -3.77
CA LEU A 42 0.06 15.05 -4.62
C LEU A 42 0.04 15.49 -6.09
N TYR A 43 -1.12 15.93 -6.59
CA TYR A 43 -1.23 16.34 -7.98
C TYR A 43 -0.55 17.66 -8.28
N ARG A 44 -0.35 18.51 -7.28
CA ARG A 44 0.46 19.71 -7.47
C ARG A 44 1.92 19.39 -7.64
N ILE A 45 2.41 18.38 -6.91
CA ILE A 45 3.81 17.97 -6.95
C ILE A 45 4.08 17.12 -8.20
N PHE A 46 3.11 16.26 -8.55
CA PHE A 46 3.24 15.34 -9.67
C PHE A 46 2.13 15.58 -10.69
N PRO A 47 2.21 16.68 -11.46
CA PRO A 47 1.12 17.03 -12.37
C PRO A 47 0.87 16.00 -13.47
N GLU A 48 1.83 15.14 -13.77
CA GLU A 48 1.69 14.11 -14.79
C GLU A 48 1.11 12.80 -14.26
N ALA A 49 0.88 12.70 -12.97
CA ALA A 49 0.33 11.49 -12.39
C ALA A 49 -1.07 11.22 -12.95
N GLN A 50 -1.32 9.97 -13.31
CA GLN A 50 -2.61 9.54 -13.84
C GLN A 50 -3.59 9.19 -12.74
N GLY A 51 -3.11 8.93 -11.54
CA GLY A 51 -3.95 8.55 -10.43
C GLY A 51 -3.17 8.48 -9.14
N THR A 52 -3.83 7.96 -8.12
CA THR A 52 -3.30 7.81 -6.78
C THR A 52 -3.51 6.38 -6.31
N LEU A 53 -2.49 5.82 -5.69
CA LEU A 53 -2.59 4.55 -4.97
C LEU A 53 -2.62 4.88 -3.48
N ARG A 54 -3.62 4.35 -2.78
CA ARG A 54 -3.74 4.55 -1.34
C ARG A 54 -3.72 3.21 -0.63
N ILE A 55 -2.89 3.13 0.40
CA ILE A 55 -2.73 1.93 1.21
C ILE A 55 -3.22 2.27 2.62
N SER A 56 -4.10 1.44 3.14
CA SER A 56 -4.62 1.61 4.50
C SER A 56 -4.81 0.26 5.16
N GLY A 57 -5.04 0.26 6.47
CA GLY A 57 -5.34 -0.97 7.20
C GLY A 57 -4.15 -1.84 7.51
N PHE A 58 -2.94 -1.43 7.13
CA PHE A 58 -1.71 -2.18 7.43
C PHE A 58 -0.98 -1.57 8.62
N LEU A 59 -0.58 -0.32 8.51
CA LEU A 59 0.06 0.37 9.64
C LEU A 59 -0.99 0.88 10.62
N PRO A 60 -0.73 0.83 11.93
CA PRO A 60 -1.69 1.31 12.92
C PRO A 60 -1.97 2.80 12.73
N TYR A 61 -3.26 3.14 12.66
CA TYR A 61 -3.74 4.53 12.66
C TYR A 61 -3.23 5.38 11.50
N THR A 62 -2.73 4.78 10.44
CA THR A 62 -2.19 5.57 9.35
C THR A 62 -2.51 4.94 7.99
N SER A 63 -2.53 5.79 7.00
CA SER A 63 -2.60 5.39 5.61
C SER A 63 -1.63 6.27 4.84
N PHE A 64 -1.27 5.86 3.64
CA PHE A 64 -0.44 6.71 2.80
C PHE A 64 -0.90 6.62 1.35
N SER A 65 -0.56 7.67 0.61
CA SER A 65 -0.93 7.80 -0.79
C SER A 65 0.32 8.09 -1.61
N THR A 66 0.31 7.61 -2.83
CA THR A 66 1.40 7.86 -3.76
C THR A 66 0.87 7.99 -5.17
N GLN A 67 1.69 8.55 -6.06
CA GLN A 67 1.30 8.75 -7.45
C GLN A 67 1.28 7.44 -8.21
N VAL A 68 0.42 7.38 -9.21
CA VAL A 68 0.36 6.27 -10.16
C VAL A 68 0.53 6.84 -11.56
N ASN A 69 1.50 6.33 -12.29
CA ASN A 69 1.75 6.77 -13.66
C ASN A 69 1.09 5.87 -14.69
N ASN A 70 0.91 4.60 -14.39
CA ASN A 70 0.23 3.66 -15.28
C ASN A 70 -1.00 3.08 -14.56
N VAL A 71 -2.11 3.78 -14.67
CA VAL A 71 -3.34 3.40 -13.98
C VAL A 71 -3.84 2.03 -14.46
N ALA A 72 -3.74 1.75 -15.77
CA ALA A 72 -4.26 0.49 -16.29
C ALA A 72 -3.52 -0.72 -15.71
N ALA A 73 -2.19 -0.69 -15.71
CA ALA A 73 -1.40 -1.79 -15.17
C ALA A 73 -1.59 -1.93 -13.66
N THR A 74 -1.64 -0.81 -12.96
CA THR A 74 -1.85 -0.80 -11.51
C THR A 74 -3.21 -1.36 -11.14
N THR A 75 -4.25 -0.93 -11.85
CA THR A 75 -5.61 -1.42 -11.63
C THR A 75 -5.69 -2.93 -11.84
N GLY A 76 -5.07 -3.42 -12.92
CA GLY A 76 -5.08 -4.85 -13.20
C GLY A 76 -4.44 -5.67 -12.09
N ALA A 77 -3.30 -5.22 -11.58
CA ALA A 77 -2.62 -5.91 -10.49
C ALA A 77 -3.44 -5.87 -9.19
N VAL A 78 -4.06 -4.74 -8.88
CA VAL A 78 -4.87 -4.60 -7.67
C VAL A 78 -6.10 -5.50 -7.75
N GLN A 79 -6.75 -5.57 -8.90
CA GLN A 79 -7.96 -6.37 -9.06
C GLN A 79 -7.74 -7.86 -8.76
N VAL A 80 -6.55 -8.37 -9.02
CA VAL A 80 -6.23 -9.77 -8.77
C VAL A 80 -5.32 -9.95 -7.56
N THR A 81 -5.18 -8.92 -6.75
CA THR A 81 -4.35 -8.92 -5.55
C THR A 81 -2.91 -9.37 -5.80
N ASP A 82 -2.34 -8.94 -6.91
CA ASP A 82 -0.98 -9.30 -7.30
C ASP A 82 0.03 -8.34 -6.68
N ALA A 83 0.37 -8.58 -5.43
CA ALA A 83 1.32 -7.75 -4.71
C ALA A 83 2.71 -7.79 -5.34
N ALA A 84 3.10 -8.93 -5.90
CA ALA A 84 4.39 -9.04 -6.57
C ALA A 84 4.49 -8.11 -7.76
N ALA A 85 3.44 -8.00 -8.56
CA ALA A 85 3.40 -7.08 -9.69
C ALA A 85 3.48 -5.62 -9.24
N LEU A 86 2.75 -5.28 -8.18
CA LEU A 86 2.81 -3.93 -7.62
C LEU A 86 4.21 -3.61 -7.08
N HIS A 87 4.83 -4.57 -6.41
CA HIS A 87 6.18 -4.42 -5.90
C HIS A 87 7.19 -4.20 -7.05
N ALA A 88 6.98 -4.85 -8.18
CA ALA A 88 7.83 -4.69 -9.34
C ALA A 88 7.69 -3.30 -9.96
N MET A 89 6.51 -2.70 -9.86
CA MET A 89 6.30 -1.33 -10.33
C MET A 89 6.94 -0.31 -9.40
N ASP A 90 6.78 -0.48 -8.10
CA ASP A 90 7.40 0.35 -7.09
C ASP A 90 7.38 -0.41 -5.76
N ARG A 91 8.55 -0.75 -5.28
CA ARG A 91 8.67 -1.56 -4.05
C ARG A 91 8.09 -0.88 -2.81
N THR A 92 7.93 0.43 -2.82
CA THR A 92 7.38 1.15 -1.66
C THR A 92 5.86 1.09 -1.59
N TRP A 93 5.20 0.63 -2.65
CA TRP A 93 3.74 0.62 -2.72
C TRP A 93 3.10 -0.46 -1.85
N VAL A 94 3.82 -1.54 -1.61
CA VAL A 94 3.28 -2.71 -0.91
C VAL A 94 4.14 -3.10 0.28
N PRO A 95 4.19 -2.26 1.32
CA PRO A 95 5.01 -2.56 2.51
C PRO A 95 4.60 -3.84 3.23
N PHE A 96 3.38 -4.31 3.00
CA PHE A 96 2.87 -5.55 3.60
C PHE A 96 3.36 -6.80 2.85
N TYR A 97 4.04 -6.64 1.72
CA TYR A 97 4.49 -7.75 0.90
C TYR A 97 5.95 -8.07 1.20
N CYS A 98 6.25 -9.36 1.42
CA CYS A 98 7.63 -9.83 1.56
C CYS A 98 8.07 -10.49 0.25
N ARG A 99 9.04 -9.88 -0.40
CA ARG A 99 9.55 -10.39 -1.68
C ARG A 99 10.26 -11.73 -1.53
N HIS A 100 10.84 -11.99 -0.37
CA HIS A 100 11.55 -13.25 -0.11
C HIS A 100 10.59 -14.40 0.07
N CYS A 101 9.43 -14.16 0.66
CA CYS A 101 8.39 -15.17 0.83
C CYS A 101 7.44 -15.23 -0.34
N ASP A 102 7.39 -14.16 -1.15
CA ASP A 102 6.37 -13.94 -2.19
C ASP A 102 4.97 -14.03 -1.59
N ARG A 103 4.77 -13.35 -0.44
CA ARG A 103 3.51 -13.36 0.29
C ARG A 103 3.28 -12.03 0.98
N SER A 104 2.00 -11.72 1.15
CA SER A 104 1.56 -10.55 1.92
C SER A 104 1.15 -10.97 3.31
N PHE A 105 1.48 -10.15 4.31
CA PHE A 105 1.16 -10.43 5.70
C PHE A 105 0.55 -9.21 6.37
N CYS A 106 -0.36 -9.44 7.31
CA CYS A 106 -0.94 -8.38 8.11
C CYS A 106 0.09 -7.82 9.11
N GLY A 107 -0.25 -6.66 9.70
CA GLY A 107 0.68 -5.99 10.61
C GLY A 107 1.12 -6.85 11.79
N GLU A 108 0.24 -7.71 12.31
CA GLU A 108 0.62 -8.59 13.41
C GLU A 108 1.66 -9.61 12.99
N HIS A 109 1.54 -10.16 11.79
CA HIS A 109 2.50 -11.15 11.30
C HIS A 109 3.80 -10.52 10.81
N TRP A 110 3.79 -9.22 10.55
CA TRP A 110 5.00 -8.47 10.28
C TRP A 110 5.75 -8.09 11.54
N ASN A 111 5.14 -8.28 12.72
CA ASN A 111 5.76 -7.91 13.98
C ASN A 111 6.27 -6.47 13.92
N LEU A 112 5.38 -5.54 13.60
CA LEU A 112 5.73 -4.14 13.39
C LEU A 112 6.27 -3.50 14.66
N GLU A 113 7.36 -2.77 14.52
CA GLU A 113 7.98 -2.02 15.62
C GLU A 113 8.19 -0.57 15.20
N PRO A 114 7.59 0.38 15.91
CA PRO A 114 7.90 1.79 15.66
C PRO A 114 9.25 2.13 16.23
N THR A 115 10.00 2.95 15.53
CA THR A 115 11.29 3.43 16.00
C THR A 115 11.30 4.95 15.89
N PHE A 116 11.70 5.61 16.98
CA PHE A 116 11.80 7.06 17.05
C PHE A 116 13.27 7.38 17.33
N ASP A 117 13.99 7.79 16.31
CA ASP A 117 15.42 7.99 16.44
C ASP A 117 15.85 9.24 15.66
N TRP A 118 16.56 10.14 16.35
CA TRP A 118 17.13 11.34 15.73
C TRP A 118 16.13 12.17 14.91
N GLY A 119 14.88 12.23 15.35
CA GLY A 119 13.85 12.97 14.65
C GLY A 119 13.20 12.22 13.49
N PHE A 120 13.56 10.98 13.29
CA PHE A 120 12.91 10.12 12.28
C PHE A 120 12.01 9.12 12.97
N ASP A 121 10.77 9.05 12.46
CA ASP A 121 9.82 8.05 12.89
C ASP A 121 9.63 7.06 11.77
N PHE A 122 9.83 5.79 12.05
CA PHE A 122 9.62 4.77 11.04
C PHE A 122 9.17 3.46 11.69
N TYR A 123 8.60 2.61 10.85
CA TYR A 123 8.28 1.25 11.25
C TYR A 123 9.27 0.29 10.61
N SER A 124 9.70 -0.67 11.37
CA SER A 124 10.38 -1.83 10.84
C SER A 124 9.54 -3.05 11.14
N GLY A 125 9.80 -4.13 10.45
CA GLY A 125 9.04 -5.35 10.67
C GLY A 125 9.83 -6.56 10.25
N THR A 126 9.42 -7.70 10.79
CA THR A 126 10.00 -8.98 10.45
C THR A 126 8.87 -9.92 10.06
N CYS A 127 8.93 -10.48 8.86
CA CYS A 127 7.90 -11.41 8.40
C CYS A 127 7.97 -12.72 9.20
N PRO A 128 6.95 -13.58 9.09
CA PRO A 128 6.96 -14.85 9.84
C PRO A 128 8.15 -15.75 9.56
N ALA A 129 8.81 -15.59 8.42
CA ALA A 129 10.00 -16.38 8.08
C ALA A 129 11.30 -15.72 8.54
N GLY A 130 11.24 -14.57 9.20
CA GLY A 130 12.41 -13.91 9.76
C GLY A 130 13.06 -12.86 8.88
N HIS A 131 12.43 -12.47 7.77
CA HIS A 131 12.98 -11.42 6.89
C HIS A 131 12.64 -10.05 7.44
N ALA A 132 13.65 -9.24 7.70
CA ALA A 132 13.48 -7.89 8.25
C ALA A 132 13.43 -6.86 7.13
N HIS A 133 12.54 -5.89 7.27
CA HIS A 133 12.36 -4.82 6.30
C HIS A 133 12.07 -3.50 6.98
N PHE A 134 12.49 -2.40 6.35
CA PHE A 134 11.89 -1.11 6.64
C PHE A 134 10.51 -1.08 6.00
N ILE A 135 9.51 -0.75 6.82
CA ILE A 135 8.13 -0.78 6.36
C ILE A 135 7.69 0.60 5.90
N ASP A 136 7.96 1.61 6.70
CA ASP A 136 7.56 2.98 6.39
C ASP A 136 8.38 3.94 7.22
N HIS A 137 8.49 5.18 6.72
CA HIS A 137 9.17 6.25 7.44
C HIS A 137 8.51 7.60 7.13
N CYS A 138 8.61 8.47 8.08
CA CYS A 138 8.11 9.84 7.92
C CYS A 138 9.24 10.83 7.82
#